data_0e72976365cc25aa3a8ce79b93bd221f
#
_entry.id   0e72976365cc25aa3a8ce79b93bd221f
#
_cell.length_a   1.000
_cell.length_b   1.000
_cell.length_c   1.000
_cell.angle_alpha   90.00
_cell.angle_beta   90.00
_cell.angle_gamma   90.00
#
_symmetry.space_group_name_H-M   'P 1'
#
loop_
_entity.id
_entity.type
_entity.pdbx_description
1 polymer ?
#
loop_
_entity_poly.entity_id
_entity_poly.type
_entity_poly.pdbx_seq_one_letter_code
_entity_poly.pdbx_strand_id
1 'polypeptide(L)'
;RYILKGATVSQEADDKYYVSLLYAAQEPEHEIRPVTTAIGLDFSMSELYVDSNGAHADYPHFIRKSQEKLAREQRRLSHCEKRSSRYMKQKKKIARLHAHIARQRKDYLHKESRKITNFYDLVCIESLNMKEMSQDSRFGTSVHDNGWGMFTDFLSCKLERAGKKLVRID
;
A
#
# COMPACT_ATOMS: atom_id res chain seq x y z
N ARG A 1 27.94 6.63 9.49
CA ARG A 1 27.73 6.06 10.84
C ARG A 1 26.26 6.17 11.20
N TYR A 2 25.61 5.06 11.56
CA TYR A 2 24.20 5.06 12.00
C TYR A 2 24.15 5.22 13.53
N ILE A 3 23.33 6.15 14.01
CA ILE A 3 23.12 6.39 15.45
C ILE A 3 21.68 6.03 15.77
N LEU A 4 21.46 5.03 16.63
CA LEU A 4 20.12 4.67 17.08
C LEU A 4 19.55 5.82 17.94
N LYS A 5 18.41 6.36 17.54
CA LYS A 5 17.68 7.45 18.20
C LYS A 5 16.49 6.97 19.02
N GLY A 6 15.92 5.85 18.67
CA GLY A 6 14.79 5.31 19.40
C GLY A 6 14.37 3.93 18.90
N ALA A 7 13.62 3.24 19.74
CA ALA A 7 12.97 1.99 19.42
C ALA A 7 11.52 2.03 19.92
N THR A 8 10.58 1.59 19.08
CA THR A 8 9.16 1.49 19.44
C THR A 8 8.71 0.05 19.25
N VAL A 9 8.12 -0.54 20.28
CA VAL A 9 7.50 -1.85 20.21
C VAL A 9 5.99 -1.65 20.07
N SER A 10 5.40 -2.28 19.07
CA SER A 10 3.95 -2.26 18.84
C SER A 10 3.40 -3.68 18.76
N GLN A 11 2.17 -3.86 19.25
CA GLN A 11 1.40 -5.07 19.07
C GLN A 11 0.22 -4.80 18.15
N GLU A 12 0.08 -5.59 17.10
CA GLU A 12 -1.06 -5.49 16.18
C GLU A 12 -2.22 -6.39 16.62
N ALA A 13 -3.39 -6.14 16.02
CA ALA A 13 -4.64 -6.86 16.35
C ALA A 13 -4.58 -8.37 16.02
N ASP A 14 -3.60 -8.82 15.23
CA ASP A 14 -3.34 -10.23 14.92
C ASP A 14 -2.41 -10.94 15.91
N ASP A 15 -2.08 -10.27 17.03
CA ASP A 15 -1.15 -10.70 18.10
C ASP A 15 0.33 -10.72 17.69
N LYS A 16 0.71 -10.13 16.58
CA LYS A 16 2.13 -9.99 16.21
C LYS A 16 2.74 -8.75 16.82
N TYR A 17 3.98 -8.87 17.26
CA TYR A 17 4.78 -7.76 17.74
C TYR A 17 5.75 -7.29 16.66
N TYR A 18 5.93 -5.99 16.60
CA TYR A 18 6.87 -5.34 15.68
C TYR A 18 7.78 -4.41 16.48
N VAL A 19 9.02 -4.31 16.05
CA VAL A 19 9.97 -3.33 16.56
C VAL A 19 10.32 -2.38 15.44
N SER A 20 10.09 -1.07 15.66
CA SER A 20 10.53 0.00 14.77
C SER A 20 11.76 0.66 15.37
N LEU A 21 12.84 0.72 14.61
CA LEU A 21 14.10 1.32 15.03
C LEU A 21 14.31 2.61 14.24
N LEU A 22 14.48 3.72 14.94
CA LEU A 22 14.80 5.02 14.36
C LEU A 22 16.29 5.25 14.41
N TYR A 23 16.90 5.42 13.25
CA TYR A 23 18.33 5.76 13.13
C TYR A 23 18.48 7.14 12.54
N ALA A 24 19.43 7.92 13.08
CA ALA A 24 19.99 9.05 12.37
C ALA A 24 21.16 8.55 11.51
N ALA A 25 21.14 8.92 10.26
CA ALA A 25 22.21 8.67 9.31
C ALA A 25 22.51 10.00 8.58
N GLN A 26 23.76 10.21 8.19
CA GLN A 26 24.04 11.16 7.13
C GLN A 26 23.58 10.50 5.83
N GLU A 27 22.53 11.02 5.23
CA GLU A 27 22.14 10.58 3.90
C GLU A 27 23.21 11.06 2.91
N PRO A 28 23.72 10.17 2.04
CA PRO A 28 24.53 10.63 0.94
C PRO A 28 23.69 11.58 0.09
N GLU A 29 24.27 12.70 -0.34
CA GLU A 29 23.63 13.54 -1.37
C GLU A 29 23.36 12.67 -2.58
N HIS A 30 22.10 12.50 -2.91
CA HIS A 30 21.73 11.76 -4.10
C HIS A 30 22.03 12.65 -5.31
N GLU A 31 23.04 12.27 -6.09
CA GLU A 31 23.26 12.92 -7.38
C GLU A 31 22.01 12.82 -8.23
N ILE A 32 21.49 13.97 -8.65
CA ILE A 32 20.34 14.03 -9.57
C ILE A 32 20.79 13.43 -10.89
N ARG A 33 20.21 12.31 -11.27
CA ARG A 33 20.52 11.65 -12.53
C ARG A 33 19.87 12.37 -13.70
N PRO A 34 20.52 12.41 -14.86
CA PRO A 34 19.90 12.89 -16.08
C PRO A 34 18.69 11.99 -16.42
N VAL A 35 17.62 12.62 -16.88
CA VAL A 35 16.41 11.90 -17.31
C VAL A 35 16.66 11.33 -18.70
N THR A 36 16.72 10.02 -18.82
CA THR A 36 16.85 9.29 -20.08
C THR A 36 15.59 8.52 -20.44
N THR A 37 14.84 8.10 -19.43
CA THR A 37 13.60 7.33 -19.58
C THR A 37 12.48 7.96 -18.78
N ALA A 38 11.29 8.06 -19.40
CA ALA A 38 10.10 8.62 -18.75
C ALA A 38 8.86 7.75 -18.96
N ILE A 39 7.93 7.79 -18.01
CA ILE A 39 6.64 7.10 -18.08
C ILE A 39 5.56 7.95 -17.42
N GLY A 40 4.36 7.98 -18.00
CA GLY A 40 3.13 8.46 -17.36
C GLY A 40 2.33 7.29 -16.80
N LEU A 41 1.76 7.45 -15.61
CA LEU A 41 0.88 6.47 -14.99
C LEU A 41 -0.45 7.14 -14.64
N ASP A 42 -1.52 6.66 -15.22
CA ASP A 42 -2.88 7.08 -14.94
C ASP A 42 -3.57 6.08 -14.01
N PHE A 43 -4.32 6.60 -13.03
CA PHE A 43 -5.04 5.76 -12.07
C PHE A 43 -6.17 4.97 -12.74
N SER A 44 -6.24 3.68 -12.46
CA SER A 44 -7.33 2.83 -12.90
C SER A 44 -8.06 2.18 -11.73
N MET A 45 -9.41 2.23 -11.72
CA MET A 45 -10.20 1.57 -10.68
C MET A 45 -10.26 0.05 -10.84
N SER A 46 -10.13 -0.45 -12.06
CA SER A 46 -10.14 -1.89 -12.34
C SER A 46 -8.77 -2.53 -12.18
N GLU A 47 -7.74 -1.72 -12.30
CA GLU A 47 -6.33 -2.09 -12.25
C GLU A 47 -5.59 -1.12 -11.32
N LEU A 48 -4.30 -1.25 -11.15
CA LEU A 48 -3.57 -0.26 -10.36
C LEU A 48 -3.36 1.03 -11.16
N TYR A 49 -2.90 0.90 -12.41
CA TYR A 49 -2.71 1.99 -13.36
C TYR A 49 -2.73 1.49 -14.80
N VAL A 50 -2.91 2.44 -15.73
CA VAL A 50 -2.56 2.29 -17.15
C VAL A 50 -1.36 3.20 -17.41
N ASP A 51 -0.34 2.70 -18.11
CA ASP A 51 0.83 3.50 -18.42
C ASP A 51 0.71 4.19 -19.78
N SER A 52 1.59 5.17 -20.05
CA SER A 52 1.61 5.93 -21.31
C SER A 52 1.95 5.09 -22.55
N ASN A 53 2.38 3.85 -22.40
CA ASN A 53 2.61 2.90 -23.49
C ASN A 53 1.39 1.99 -23.71
N GLY A 54 0.30 2.19 -22.96
CA GLY A 54 -0.92 1.38 -23.02
C GLY A 54 -0.81 0.05 -22.28
N ALA A 55 0.22 -0.17 -21.46
CA ALA A 55 0.30 -1.36 -20.63
C ALA A 55 -0.48 -1.16 -19.31
N HIS A 56 -1.06 -2.23 -18.84
CA HIS A 56 -1.92 -2.28 -17.66
C HIS A 56 -1.22 -2.99 -16.51
N ALA A 57 -1.33 -2.44 -15.30
CA ALA A 57 -0.85 -3.11 -14.09
C ALA A 57 -1.95 -4.03 -13.56
N ASP A 58 -1.78 -5.33 -13.78
CA ASP A 58 -2.73 -6.35 -13.30
C ASP A 58 -2.80 -6.37 -11.76
N TYR A 59 -3.90 -5.83 -11.22
CA TYR A 59 -4.09 -5.73 -9.77
C TYR A 59 -4.95 -6.90 -9.25
N PRO A 60 -4.44 -7.69 -8.30
CA PRO A 60 -5.09 -8.93 -7.86
C PRO A 60 -6.38 -8.78 -7.06
N HIS A 61 -6.85 -7.59 -6.72
CA HIS A 61 -8.07 -7.32 -5.93
C HIS A 61 -8.15 -8.15 -4.64
N PHE A 62 -7.18 -7.99 -3.75
CA PHE A 62 -6.99 -8.80 -2.55
C PHE A 62 -8.20 -8.82 -1.61
N ILE A 63 -8.90 -7.67 -1.45
CA ILE A 63 -10.11 -7.59 -0.63
C ILE A 63 -11.23 -8.39 -1.29
N ARG A 64 -11.48 -8.18 -2.59
CA ARG A 64 -12.55 -8.87 -3.33
C ARG A 64 -12.38 -10.39 -3.26
N LYS A 65 -11.17 -10.91 -3.48
CA LYS A 65 -10.87 -12.35 -3.36
C LYS A 65 -11.11 -12.92 -1.96
N SER A 66 -11.00 -12.08 -0.93
CA SER A 66 -11.18 -12.50 0.47
C SER A 66 -12.55 -12.17 1.05
N GLN A 67 -13.42 -11.48 0.30
CA GLN A 67 -14.67 -10.90 0.78
C GLN A 67 -15.64 -11.97 1.35
N GLU A 68 -15.82 -13.07 0.64
CA GLU A 68 -16.71 -14.16 1.10
C GLU A 68 -16.23 -14.78 2.41
N LYS A 69 -14.92 -15.02 2.52
CA LYS A 69 -14.30 -15.55 3.72
C LYS A 69 -14.46 -14.57 4.90
N LEU A 70 -14.23 -13.30 4.66
CA LEU A 70 -14.41 -12.22 5.64
C LEU A 70 -15.85 -12.16 6.12
N ALA A 71 -16.82 -12.10 5.21
CA ALA A 71 -18.26 -12.06 5.53
C ALA A 71 -18.70 -13.29 6.33
N ARG A 72 -18.20 -14.49 5.99
CA ARG A 72 -18.48 -15.72 6.75
C ARG A 72 -17.94 -15.63 8.18
N GLU A 73 -16.71 -15.18 8.37
CA GLU A 73 -16.13 -15.07 9.71
C GLU A 73 -16.76 -13.94 10.54
N GLN A 74 -17.18 -12.85 9.91
CA GLN A 74 -17.94 -11.78 10.56
C GLN A 74 -19.33 -12.24 11.02
N ARG A 75 -20.05 -12.99 10.18
CA ARG A 75 -21.33 -13.62 10.58
C ARG A 75 -21.15 -14.57 11.77
N ARG A 76 -20.07 -15.36 11.79
CA ARG A 76 -19.76 -16.22 12.95
C ARG A 76 -19.50 -15.39 14.22
N LEU A 77 -18.84 -14.25 14.10
CA LEU A 77 -18.58 -13.34 15.21
C LEU A 77 -19.89 -12.75 15.77
N SER A 78 -20.83 -12.36 14.90
CA SER A 78 -22.13 -11.80 15.33
C SER A 78 -22.98 -12.77 16.15
N HIS A 79 -22.79 -14.08 15.98
CA HIS A 79 -23.44 -15.12 16.76
C HIS A 79 -22.68 -15.51 18.05
N CYS A 80 -21.54 -14.89 18.33
CA CYS A 80 -20.82 -15.14 19.57
C CYS A 80 -21.28 -14.18 20.67
N GLU A 81 -21.43 -14.68 21.88
CA GLU A 81 -21.66 -13.84 23.06
C GLU A 81 -20.48 -12.88 23.25
N LYS A 82 -20.78 -11.57 23.34
CA LYS A 82 -19.77 -10.52 23.48
C LYS A 82 -18.91 -10.77 24.73
N ARG A 83 -17.61 -10.56 24.59
CA ARG A 83 -16.58 -10.78 25.62
C ARG A 83 -16.34 -12.25 26.01
N SER A 84 -17.05 -13.22 25.45
CA SER A 84 -16.75 -14.64 25.68
C SER A 84 -15.39 -15.02 25.08
N SER A 85 -14.79 -16.09 25.57
CA SER A 85 -13.55 -16.65 25.02
C SER A 85 -13.69 -16.99 23.52
N ARG A 86 -14.85 -17.48 23.12
CA ARG A 86 -15.19 -17.78 21.72
C ARG A 86 -15.22 -16.51 20.86
N TYR A 87 -15.83 -15.42 21.37
CA TYR A 87 -15.84 -14.11 20.72
C TYR A 87 -14.44 -13.58 20.50
N MET A 88 -13.58 -13.63 21.53
CA MET A 88 -12.20 -13.16 21.43
C MET A 88 -11.37 -13.96 20.43
N LYS A 89 -11.52 -15.29 20.40
CA LYS A 89 -10.85 -16.15 19.40
C LYS A 89 -11.32 -15.81 17.98
N GLN A 90 -12.61 -15.59 17.78
CA GLN A 90 -13.17 -15.26 16.48
C GLN A 90 -12.74 -13.86 16.01
N LYS A 91 -12.70 -12.87 16.90
CA LYS A 91 -12.19 -11.53 16.64
C LYS A 91 -10.72 -11.57 16.16
N LYS A 92 -9.88 -12.35 16.85
CA LYS A 92 -8.46 -12.55 16.43
C LYS A 92 -8.34 -13.19 15.05
N LYS A 93 -9.21 -14.15 14.72
CA LYS A 93 -9.24 -14.78 13.40
C LYS A 93 -9.55 -13.78 12.28
N ILE A 94 -10.51 -12.89 12.50
CA ILE A 94 -10.85 -11.81 11.56
C ILE A 94 -9.68 -10.82 11.45
N ALA A 95 -9.07 -10.42 12.56
CA ALA A 95 -7.91 -9.53 12.56
C ALA A 95 -6.74 -10.11 11.75
N ARG A 96 -6.45 -11.41 11.91
CA ARG A 96 -5.42 -12.11 11.12
C ARG A 96 -5.74 -12.13 9.63
N LEU A 97 -7.01 -12.26 9.25
CA LEU A 97 -7.43 -12.24 7.87
C LEU A 97 -7.23 -10.84 7.25
N HIS A 98 -7.64 -9.78 7.97
CA HIS A 98 -7.38 -8.40 7.54
C HIS A 98 -5.88 -8.11 7.41
N ALA A 99 -5.08 -8.50 8.40
CA ALA A 99 -3.64 -8.33 8.37
C ALA A 99 -2.98 -9.08 7.19
N HIS A 100 -3.47 -10.27 6.86
CA HIS A 100 -2.99 -11.03 5.70
C HIS A 100 -3.27 -10.28 4.39
N ILE A 101 -4.50 -9.81 4.18
CA ILE A 101 -4.90 -9.03 3.00
C ILE A 101 -4.05 -7.76 2.87
N ALA A 102 -3.87 -7.02 3.96
CA ALA A 102 -3.07 -5.81 3.97
C ALA A 102 -1.60 -6.07 3.61
N ARG A 103 -1.02 -7.18 4.10
CA ARG A 103 0.36 -7.57 3.77
C ARG A 103 0.52 -7.98 2.30
N GLN A 104 -0.43 -8.75 1.76
CA GLN A 104 -0.42 -9.12 0.34
C GLN A 104 -0.47 -7.87 -0.56
N ARG A 105 -1.37 -6.92 -0.27
CA ARG A 105 -1.46 -5.66 -0.98
C ARG A 105 -0.17 -4.87 -0.88
N LYS A 106 0.36 -4.70 0.32
CA LYS A 106 1.61 -3.98 0.55
C LYS A 106 2.79 -4.58 -0.21
N ASP A 107 2.92 -5.90 -0.21
CA ASP A 107 3.97 -6.62 -0.94
C ASP A 107 3.86 -6.40 -2.45
N TYR A 108 2.64 -6.52 -3.01
CA TYR A 108 2.39 -6.25 -4.42
C TYR A 108 2.78 -4.81 -4.80
N LEU A 109 2.31 -3.81 -4.04
CA LEU A 109 2.59 -2.40 -4.31
C LEU A 109 4.08 -2.08 -4.18
N HIS A 110 4.79 -2.72 -3.25
CA HIS A 110 6.25 -2.61 -3.14
C HIS A 110 6.98 -3.17 -4.36
N LYS A 111 6.53 -4.31 -4.88
CA LYS A 111 7.11 -4.94 -6.07
C LYS A 111 6.87 -4.10 -7.31
N GLU A 112 5.63 -3.64 -7.49
CA GLU A 112 5.26 -2.85 -8.65
C GLU A 112 5.98 -1.48 -8.67
N SER A 113 5.99 -0.76 -7.54
CA SER A 113 6.74 0.50 -7.45
C SER A 113 8.25 0.31 -7.63
N ARG A 114 8.82 -0.84 -7.24
CA ARG A 114 10.24 -1.16 -7.49
C ARG A 114 10.48 -1.41 -8.98
N LYS A 115 9.58 -2.13 -9.63
CA LYS A 115 9.65 -2.38 -11.08
C LYS A 115 9.72 -1.05 -11.85
N ILE A 116 8.78 -0.13 -11.59
CA ILE A 116 8.77 1.19 -12.24
C ILE A 116 10.07 1.97 -11.97
N THR A 117 10.50 2.04 -10.71
CA THR A 117 11.72 2.77 -10.32
C THR A 117 12.98 2.21 -10.99
N ASN A 118 13.04 0.90 -11.25
CA ASN A 118 14.21 0.30 -11.91
C ASN A 118 14.33 0.68 -13.38
N PHE A 119 13.21 0.90 -14.08
CA PHE A 119 13.21 1.13 -15.52
C PHE A 119 13.18 2.61 -15.92
N TYR A 120 12.57 3.49 -15.10
CA TYR A 120 12.33 4.87 -15.48
C TYR A 120 13.02 5.86 -14.53
N ASP A 121 13.51 6.96 -15.11
CA ASP A 121 14.17 8.05 -14.38
C ASP A 121 13.20 9.17 -14.03
N LEU A 122 12.14 9.32 -14.82
CA LEU A 122 11.04 10.26 -14.60
C LEU A 122 9.71 9.52 -14.63
N VAL A 123 8.90 9.71 -13.62
CA VAL A 123 7.53 9.20 -13.57
C VAL A 123 6.56 10.36 -13.39
N CYS A 124 5.56 10.44 -14.26
CA CYS A 124 4.47 11.42 -14.18
C CYS A 124 3.20 10.72 -13.71
N ILE A 125 2.53 11.29 -12.72
CA ILE A 125 1.25 10.80 -12.21
C ILE A 125 0.26 11.95 -12.07
N GLU A 126 -1.04 11.65 -12.14
CA GLU A 126 -2.09 12.62 -11.88
C GLU A 126 -2.18 12.94 -10.36
N SER A 127 -2.50 14.22 -10.06
CA SER A 127 -2.72 14.72 -8.71
C SER A 127 -4.16 14.42 -8.27
N LEU A 128 -4.42 13.22 -7.72
CA LEU A 128 -5.76 12.78 -7.34
C LEU A 128 -6.02 12.98 -5.85
N ASN A 129 -7.18 13.52 -5.51
CA ASN A 129 -7.68 13.54 -4.13
C ASN A 129 -8.32 12.18 -3.75
N MET A 130 -7.49 11.20 -3.41
CA MET A 130 -7.93 9.85 -3.05
C MET A 130 -8.89 9.83 -1.86
N LYS A 131 -8.83 10.83 -0.98
CA LYS A 131 -9.73 10.93 0.17
C LYS A 131 -11.14 11.26 -0.26
N GLU A 132 -11.33 12.22 -1.14
CA GLU A 132 -12.64 12.58 -1.70
C GLU A 132 -13.20 11.41 -2.54
N MET A 133 -12.38 10.81 -3.40
CA MET A 133 -12.79 9.64 -4.19
C MET A 133 -13.22 8.46 -3.31
N SER A 134 -12.59 8.25 -2.15
CA SER A 134 -12.94 7.17 -1.23
C SER A 134 -14.26 7.39 -0.48
N GLN A 135 -14.74 8.63 -0.40
CA GLN A 135 -16.01 8.99 0.25
C GLN A 135 -17.22 8.81 -0.68
N ASP A 136 -17.00 8.69 -1.99
CA ASP A 136 -18.08 8.36 -2.92
C ASP A 136 -18.56 6.92 -2.69
N SER A 137 -19.84 6.77 -2.36
CA SER A 137 -20.46 5.47 -2.04
C SER A 137 -20.35 4.44 -3.17
N ARG A 138 -20.20 4.89 -4.43
CA ARG A 138 -20.10 4.04 -5.63
C ARG A 138 -18.70 3.46 -5.81
N PHE A 139 -17.65 4.19 -5.40
CA PHE A 139 -16.26 3.85 -5.72
C PHE A 139 -15.40 3.56 -4.49
N GLY A 140 -15.86 3.91 -3.28
CA GLY A 140 -15.08 3.84 -2.06
C GLY A 140 -14.40 2.49 -1.81
N THR A 141 -15.11 1.37 -2.02
CA THR A 141 -14.52 0.04 -1.83
C THR A 141 -13.41 -0.25 -2.84
N SER A 142 -13.59 0.13 -4.11
CA SER A 142 -12.60 -0.09 -5.16
C SER A 142 -11.36 0.77 -4.95
N VAL A 143 -11.54 2.03 -4.59
CA VAL A 143 -10.45 2.96 -4.26
C VAL A 143 -9.64 2.46 -3.05
N HIS A 144 -10.32 1.97 -2.00
CA HIS A 144 -9.65 1.40 -0.83
C HIS A 144 -8.93 0.08 -1.13
N ASP A 145 -9.48 -0.75 -2.01
CA ASP A 145 -8.81 -2.01 -2.40
C ASP A 145 -7.59 -1.74 -3.26
N ASN A 146 -7.66 -0.81 -4.19
CA ASN A 146 -6.61 -0.51 -5.14
C ASN A 146 -5.29 -0.08 -4.47
N GLY A 147 -5.35 0.81 -3.47
CA GLY A 147 -4.16 1.25 -2.71
C GLY A 147 -3.26 2.22 -3.48
N TRP A 148 -3.80 3.00 -4.43
CA TRP A 148 -3.07 3.99 -5.23
C TRP A 148 -2.24 4.96 -4.39
N GLY A 149 -2.80 5.55 -3.32
CA GLY A 149 -2.04 6.44 -2.44
C GLY A 149 -0.78 5.78 -1.87
N MET A 150 -0.91 4.54 -1.35
CA MET A 150 0.24 3.79 -0.85
C MET A 150 1.25 3.47 -1.95
N PHE A 151 0.80 3.18 -3.17
CA PHE A 151 1.66 2.95 -4.33
C PHE A 151 2.48 4.19 -4.67
N THR A 152 1.82 5.35 -4.76
CA THR A 152 2.48 6.62 -5.07
C THR A 152 3.46 7.07 -3.99
N ASP A 153 3.18 6.81 -2.71
CA ASP A 153 4.11 7.05 -1.61
C ASP A 153 5.37 6.15 -1.73
N PHE A 154 5.17 4.86 -2.02
CA PHE A 154 6.30 3.95 -2.23
C PHE A 154 7.13 4.32 -3.46
N LEU A 155 6.46 4.77 -4.53
CA LEU A 155 7.11 5.21 -5.76
C LEU A 155 7.94 6.46 -5.51
N SER A 156 7.36 7.49 -4.87
CA SER A 156 8.04 8.73 -4.49
C SER A 156 9.31 8.46 -3.69
N CYS A 157 9.18 7.73 -2.59
CA CYS A 157 10.31 7.41 -1.71
C CYS A 157 11.43 6.64 -2.43
N LYS A 158 11.08 5.73 -3.37
CA LYS A 158 12.09 4.95 -4.10
C LYS A 158 12.77 5.74 -5.21
N LEU A 159 12.02 6.59 -5.92
CA LEU A 159 12.57 7.47 -6.94
C LEU A 159 13.54 8.49 -6.31
N GLU A 160 13.12 9.14 -5.23
CA GLU A 160 13.96 10.08 -4.48
C GLU A 160 15.29 9.43 -4.04
N ARG A 161 15.24 8.25 -3.40
CA ARG A 161 16.44 7.51 -3.01
C ARG A 161 17.32 7.06 -4.15
N ALA A 162 16.78 6.97 -5.37
CA ALA A 162 17.52 6.60 -6.56
C ALA A 162 18.05 7.83 -7.33
N GLY A 163 17.85 9.07 -6.84
CA GLY A 163 18.17 10.32 -7.55
C GLY A 163 17.30 10.56 -8.78
N LYS A 164 16.10 9.97 -8.82
CA LYS A 164 15.12 10.02 -9.91
C LYS A 164 13.95 10.93 -9.54
N LYS A 165 13.08 11.26 -10.50
CA LYS A 165 12.03 12.26 -10.32
C LYS A 165 10.63 11.66 -10.40
N LEU A 166 9.73 12.11 -9.49
CA LEU A 166 8.28 11.98 -9.59
C LEU A 166 7.68 13.37 -9.84
N VAL A 167 6.87 13.50 -10.87
CA VAL A 167 6.11 14.71 -11.19
C VAL A 167 4.63 14.44 -11.01
N ARG A 168 3.93 15.31 -10.32
CA ARG A 168 2.47 15.30 -10.22
C ARG A 168 1.92 16.37 -11.14
N ILE A 169 0.95 16.00 -11.97
CA ILE A 169 0.25 16.91 -12.90
C ILE A 169 -1.20 17.07 -12.41
N ASP A 170 -1.73 18.27 -12.55
CA ASP A 170 -3.13 18.60 -12.23
C ASP A 170 -4.03 18.32 -13.44
#